data_de452e0354369ddfe346aca07084a85d
#
_entry.id   de452e0354369ddfe346aca07084a85d
#
_cell.length_a   1.000
_cell.length_b   1.000
_cell.length_c   1.000
_cell.angle_alpha   90.00
_cell.angle_beta   90.00
_cell.angle_gamma   90.00
#
_symmetry.space_group_name_H-M   'P 1'
#
loop_
_entity.id
_entity.type
_entity.pdbx_description
1 polymer ?
#
loop_
_entity_poly.entity_id
_entity_poly.type
_entity_poly.pdbx_seq_one_letter_code
_entity_poly.pdbx_strand_id
1 'polypeptide(L)'
;MRELEILPFSGPFCDIEGDGDQELMKVSILDDYHDTLRTLECFKKLAGHDVTVWTDHTDDVETLAVRLRDTEALVLIRERTKITAPLLDRLPNLRLISQRSVYPHIDIDACTRRGVLVCSNMHSDTPSYATAELTWGLVLSAMRQIPQQASALKAGKWQIGIGTTLRGKTLGIYGYGRIGSVVAGYGKAFGMKVLVWARDASLARARAAGYSTAPSKAAFFEQSDVLSLHMRLVAETRGIVSAADLARMKPTALLVNTSRAGLIEPDALAAALRAGRPGMAAVDVYEIEPLLERNHPLLNSENAVCTPHIGYVTREEYEIQFSDIFDQIVAFSGGAPINVVNPEALEVSNHEGSATAP
;
A
#
# COMPACT_ATOMS: atom_id res chain seq x y z
N MET A 1 -6.70 -39.35 -2.96
CA MET A 1 -7.61 -38.24 -2.69
C MET A 1 -7.79 -38.17 -1.18
N ARG A 2 -7.18 -37.24 -0.53
CA ARG A 2 -7.44 -36.88 0.89
C ARG A 2 -8.07 -35.52 0.87
N GLU A 3 -9.28 -35.46 1.37
CA GLU A 3 -10.03 -34.22 1.58
C GLU A 3 -9.28 -33.35 2.57
N LEU A 4 -9.04 -32.10 2.21
CA LEU A 4 -8.54 -31.06 3.11
C LEU A 4 -9.76 -30.55 3.88
N GLU A 5 -9.89 -30.99 5.13
CA GLU A 5 -10.81 -30.38 6.10
C GLU A 5 -10.35 -28.96 6.41
N ILE A 6 -11.19 -28.00 6.06
CA ILE A 6 -11.06 -26.61 6.49
C ILE A 6 -11.57 -26.54 7.93
N LEU A 7 -10.64 -26.50 8.90
CA LEU A 7 -10.98 -26.27 10.29
C LEU A 7 -11.36 -24.78 10.47
N PRO A 8 -12.45 -24.45 11.20
CA PRO A 8 -12.78 -23.08 11.53
C PRO A 8 -11.77 -22.53 12.53
N PHE A 9 -11.26 -21.34 12.25
CA PHE A 9 -10.34 -20.60 13.10
C PHE A 9 -11.07 -20.08 14.33
N SER A 10 -10.96 -20.78 15.45
CA SER A 10 -11.38 -20.34 16.77
C SER A 10 -10.15 -19.96 17.60
N GLY A 11 -9.68 -18.72 17.42
CA GLY A 11 -8.77 -18.11 18.39
C GLY A 11 -9.59 -17.50 19.55
N PRO A 12 -9.06 -17.49 20.79
CA PRO A 12 -9.79 -16.91 21.89
C PRO A 12 -9.91 -15.39 21.71
N PHE A 13 -11.14 -14.90 21.63
CA PHE A 13 -11.46 -13.50 21.89
C PHE A 13 -11.06 -13.24 23.34
N CYS A 14 -10.03 -12.44 23.53
CA CYS A 14 -9.74 -11.87 24.83
C CYS A 14 -10.72 -10.70 24.99
N ASP A 15 -11.82 -10.93 25.70
CA ASP A 15 -12.68 -9.85 26.19
C ASP A 15 -11.83 -9.08 27.22
N ILE A 16 -11.28 -7.96 26.78
CA ILE A 16 -10.71 -6.96 27.68
C ILE A 16 -11.90 -6.18 28.25
N GLU A 17 -12.53 -6.71 29.29
CA GLU A 17 -13.35 -5.92 30.20
C GLU A 17 -12.37 -5.03 31.01
N GLY A 18 -11.99 -3.91 30.45
CA GLY A 18 -11.33 -2.81 31.13
C GLY A 18 -12.39 -1.78 31.49
N ASP A 19 -12.92 -1.87 32.71
CA ASP A 19 -13.79 -0.83 33.30
C ASP A 19 -12.89 0.34 33.78
N GLY A 20 -12.21 0.98 32.85
CA GLY A 20 -11.56 2.27 33.01
C GLY A 20 -12.36 3.29 32.19
N ASP A 21 -12.73 4.43 32.79
CA ASP A 21 -13.35 5.54 32.10
C ASP A 21 -12.54 5.91 30.84
N GLN A 22 -12.98 5.42 29.68
CA GLN A 22 -12.39 5.82 28.40
C GLN A 22 -12.71 7.29 28.13
N GLU A 23 -11.68 8.11 27.91
CA GLU A 23 -11.88 9.50 27.52
C GLU A 23 -12.57 9.57 26.16
N LEU A 24 -13.70 10.21 26.08
CA LEU A 24 -14.42 10.46 24.83
C LEU A 24 -13.61 11.45 23.98
N MET A 25 -13.25 11.06 22.78
CA MET A 25 -12.43 11.85 21.87
C MET A 25 -13.17 12.22 20.59
N LYS A 26 -12.82 13.39 20.02
CA LYS A 26 -13.20 13.76 18.66
C LYS A 26 -12.19 13.18 17.66
N VAL A 27 -12.64 12.19 16.92
CA VAL A 27 -11.83 11.44 15.95
C VAL A 27 -12.16 11.89 14.53
N SER A 28 -11.16 12.30 13.76
CA SER A 28 -11.31 12.53 12.32
C SER A 28 -10.56 11.47 11.52
N ILE A 29 -11.24 10.92 10.51
CA ILE A 29 -10.68 9.97 9.55
C ILE A 29 -10.65 10.66 8.18
N LEU A 30 -9.47 10.75 7.56
CA LEU A 30 -9.32 11.38 6.24
C LEU A 30 -9.31 10.35 5.11
N ASP A 31 -9.71 10.80 3.93
CA ASP A 31 -9.50 10.09 2.65
C ASP A 31 -10.20 8.73 2.51
N ASP A 32 -11.33 8.49 3.21
CA ASP A 32 -12.15 7.29 2.97
C ASP A 32 -13.02 7.45 1.73
N TYR A 33 -12.41 7.43 0.54
CA TYR A 33 -13.07 7.68 -0.76
C TYR A 33 -14.29 6.81 -1.05
N HIS A 34 -14.47 5.72 -0.32
CA HIS A 34 -15.54 4.75 -0.54
C HIS A 34 -16.64 4.82 0.53
N ASP A 35 -16.44 5.66 1.58
CA ASP A 35 -17.28 5.66 2.81
C ASP A 35 -17.47 4.23 3.36
N THR A 36 -16.38 3.46 3.34
CA THR A 36 -16.43 2.03 3.64
C THR A 36 -16.15 1.74 5.11
N LEU A 37 -15.34 2.57 5.78
CA LEU A 37 -14.87 2.29 7.14
C LEU A 37 -16.01 2.11 8.14
N ARG A 38 -17.08 2.89 8.01
CA ARG A 38 -18.31 2.77 8.84
C ARG A 38 -18.99 1.40 8.72
N THR A 39 -18.71 0.64 7.64
CA THR A 39 -19.32 -0.67 7.37
C THR A 39 -18.47 -1.84 7.88
N LEU A 40 -17.28 -1.55 8.41
CA LEU A 40 -16.36 -2.57 8.93
C LEU A 40 -16.73 -2.96 10.36
N GLU A 41 -16.50 -4.22 10.71
CA GLU A 41 -16.75 -4.69 12.07
C GLU A 41 -15.84 -3.99 13.08
N CYS A 42 -14.58 -3.75 12.71
CA CYS A 42 -13.63 -3.04 13.56
C CYS A 42 -14.02 -1.59 13.87
N PHE A 43 -14.92 -0.96 13.08
CA PHE A 43 -15.40 0.39 13.35
C PHE A 43 -16.13 0.50 14.68
N LYS A 44 -16.74 -0.59 15.16
CA LYS A 44 -17.41 -0.67 16.46
C LYS A 44 -16.46 -0.37 17.64
N LYS A 45 -15.16 -0.51 17.47
CA LYS A 45 -14.15 -0.16 18.49
C LYS A 45 -14.14 1.34 18.82
N LEU A 46 -14.61 2.16 17.89
CA LEU A 46 -14.77 3.61 18.10
C LEU A 46 -16.11 4.00 18.71
N ALA A 47 -16.93 3.03 19.14
CA ALA A 47 -18.18 3.31 19.84
C ALA A 47 -17.88 4.11 21.12
N GLY A 48 -18.60 5.24 21.29
CA GLY A 48 -18.35 6.17 22.39
C GLY A 48 -17.50 7.38 22.02
N HIS A 49 -16.76 7.36 20.91
CA HIS A 49 -16.05 8.52 20.36
C HIS A 49 -16.94 9.30 19.38
N ASP A 50 -16.65 10.62 19.21
CA ASP A 50 -17.29 11.46 18.20
C ASP A 50 -16.50 11.37 16.90
N VAL A 51 -16.97 10.58 15.91
CA VAL A 51 -16.21 10.22 14.72
C VAL A 51 -16.74 10.93 13.48
N THR A 52 -15.88 11.75 12.87
CA THR A 52 -16.09 12.36 11.54
C THR A 52 -15.23 11.65 10.49
N VAL A 53 -15.87 11.17 9.41
CA VAL A 53 -15.21 10.54 8.26
C VAL A 53 -15.29 11.47 7.05
N TRP A 54 -14.15 11.82 6.48
CA TRP A 54 -14.02 12.64 5.28
C TRP A 54 -13.80 11.72 4.07
N THR A 55 -14.68 11.83 3.08
CA THR A 55 -14.72 10.93 1.90
C THR A 55 -14.09 11.56 0.65
N ASP A 56 -13.65 12.80 0.75
CA ASP A 56 -12.92 13.53 -0.28
C ASP A 56 -11.47 13.79 0.14
N HIS A 57 -10.66 14.28 -0.81
CA HIS A 57 -9.27 14.63 -0.58
C HIS A 57 -9.03 16.12 -0.75
N THR A 58 -8.14 16.67 0.06
CA THR A 58 -7.59 18.01 -0.12
C THR A 58 -6.15 18.08 0.42
N ASP A 59 -5.27 18.75 -0.34
CA ASP A 59 -3.90 19.10 0.10
C ASP A 59 -3.82 20.55 0.62
N ASP A 60 -4.95 21.30 0.56
CA ASP A 60 -5.00 22.69 1.00
C ASP A 60 -4.96 22.77 2.53
N VAL A 61 -3.87 23.38 3.05
CA VAL A 61 -3.61 23.48 4.49
C VAL A 61 -4.72 24.25 5.21
N GLU A 62 -5.30 25.30 4.58
CA GLU A 62 -6.37 26.10 5.18
C GLU A 62 -7.65 25.27 5.35
N THR A 63 -8.02 24.54 4.31
CA THR A 63 -9.18 23.65 4.33
C THR A 63 -8.99 22.55 5.37
N LEU A 64 -7.81 21.91 5.41
CA LEU A 64 -7.49 20.89 6.41
C LEU A 64 -7.54 21.45 7.84
N ALA A 65 -6.99 22.64 8.07
CA ALA A 65 -7.02 23.29 9.38
C ALA A 65 -8.45 23.57 9.86
N VAL A 66 -9.35 23.98 8.98
CA VAL A 66 -10.76 24.17 9.30
C VAL A 66 -11.45 22.84 9.63
N ARG A 67 -11.24 21.82 8.80
CA ARG A 67 -11.82 20.47 8.97
C ARG A 67 -11.40 19.83 10.30
N LEU A 68 -10.13 19.99 10.66
CA LEU A 68 -9.50 19.29 11.77
C LEU A 68 -9.36 20.11 13.04
N ARG A 69 -9.92 21.33 13.08
CA ARG A 69 -9.76 22.28 14.19
C ARG A 69 -10.07 21.69 15.57
N ASP A 70 -11.13 20.91 15.64
CA ASP A 70 -11.60 20.32 16.90
C ASP A 70 -11.17 18.85 17.07
N THR A 71 -10.34 18.33 16.15
CA THR A 71 -9.89 16.95 16.16
C THR A 71 -8.86 16.71 17.25
N GLU A 72 -9.08 15.67 18.06
CA GLU A 72 -8.17 15.21 19.10
C GLU A 72 -7.36 14.00 18.65
N ALA A 73 -7.99 13.08 17.87
CA ALA A 73 -7.32 11.95 17.25
C ALA A 73 -7.53 11.95 15.74
N LEU A 74 -6.45 11.87 14.99
CA LEU A 74 -6.45 11.86 13.53
C LEU A 74 -6.08 10.48 12.99
N VAL A 75 -6.93 9.92 12.16
CA VAL A 75 -6.68 8.67 11.42
C VAL A 75 -6.25 8.99 10.01
N LEU A 76 -5.13 8.44 9.60
CA LEU A 76 -4.60 8.58 8.23
C LEU A 76 -4.72 7.26 7.46
N ILE A 77 -5.13 7.37 6.20
CA ILE A 77 -5.20 6.25 5.27
C ILE A 77 -3.98 6.30 4.35
N ARG A 78 -2.96 5.53 4.68
CA ARG A 78 -1.69 5.48 3.95
C ARG A 78 -1.02 6.86 3.89
N GLU A 79 -0.22 7.09 2.85
CA GLU A 79 0.53 8.34 2.66
C GLU A 79 -0.28 9.41 1.86
N ARG A 80 -1.63 9.42 1.98
CA ARG A 80 -2.51 10.28 1.16
C ARG A 80 -2.45 11.75 1.54
N THR A 81 -2.51 12.07 2.85
CA THR A 81 -2.45 13.45 3.35
C THR A 81 -1.14 13.71 4.06
N LYS A 82 -0.46 14.81 3.70
CA LYS A 82 0.80 15.23 4.33
C LYS A 82 0.52 15.99 5.62
N ILE A 83 1.12 15.56 6.72
CA ILE A 83 1.06 16.22 8.02
C ILE A 83 2.35 16.99 8.24
N THR A 84 2.28 18.28 7.96
CA THR A 84 3.42 19.20 8.00
C THR A 84 3.38 20.14 9.22
N ALA A 85 4.51 20.73 9.61
CA ALA A 85 4.55 21.68 10.70
C ALA A 85 3.54 22.84 10.54
N PRO A 86 3.38 23.50 9.36
CA PRO A 86 2.36 24.54 9.17
C PRO A 86 0.91 24.07 9.41
N LEU A 87 0.58 22.82 9.08
CA LEU A 87 -0.74 22.27 9.39
C LEU A 87 -0.88 22.01 10.89
N LEU A 88 0.12 21.38 11.51
CA LEU A 88 0.12 21.09 12.96
C LEU A 88 0.01 22.38 13.80
N ASP A 89 0.57 23.50 13.34
CA ASP A 89 0.46 24.82 13.99
C ASP A 89 -0.99 25.31 14.13
N ARG A 90 -1.89 24.75 13.36
CA ARG A 90 -3.30 25.14 13.28
C ARG A 90 -4.26 24.16 13.93
N LEU A 91 -3.72 23.06 14.49
CA LEU A 91 -4.49 21.98 15.12
C LEU A 91 -4.27 21.96 16.64
N PRO A 92 -4.83 22.92 17.38
CA PRO A 92 -4.50 23.11 18.80
C PRO A 92 -4.99 21.97 19.70
N ASN A 93 -5.98 21.18 19.25
CA ASN A 93 -6.57 20.10 20.03
C ASN A 93 -6.01 18.74 19.67
N LEU A 94 -5.17 18.64 18.62
CA LEU A 94 -4.66 17.34 18.15
C LEU A 94 -3.68 16.75 19.16
N ARG A 95 -3.96 15.55 19.62
CA ARG A 95 -3.18 14.80 20.63
C ARG A 95 -2.60 13.50 20.08
N LEU A 96 -3.31 12.87 19.12
CA LEU A 96 -2.94 11.58 18.55
C LEU A 96 -3.04 11.60 17.02
N ILE A 97 -2.03 11.04 16.36
CA ILE A 97 -2.13 10.60 14.97
C ILE A 97 -1.99 9.07 14.96
N SER A 98 -3.03 8.38 14.51
CA SER A 98 -3.06 6.93 14.41
C SER A 98 -3.05 6.49 12.96
N GLN A 99 -2.10 5.64 12.60
CA GLN A 99 -1.96 5.09 11.26
C GLN A 99 -1.29 3.71 11.30
N ARG A 100 -1.07 3.09 10.15
CA ARG A 100 -0.38 1.81 10.01
C ARG A 100 0.67 1.86 8.90
N SER A 101 1.83 1.19 9.12
CA SER A 101 2.94 1.08 8.19
C SER A 101 3.87 2.31 8.21
N VAL A 102 4.57 2.58 7.09
CA VAL A 102 5.54 3.68 6.99
C VAL A 102 4.86 5.06 7.02
N TYR A 103 5.55 6.06 7.53
CA TYR A 103 5.01 7.40 7.78
C TYR A 103 5.87 8.56 7.21
N PRO A 104 6.38 8.48 5.98
CA PRO A 104 7.24 9.51 5.40
C PRO A 104 6.51 10.84 5.15
N HIS A 105 5.18 10.85 5.23
CA HIS A 105 4.29 11.99 5.04
C HIS A 105 3.99 12.75 6.33
N ILE A 106 4.50 12.29 7.48
CA ILE A 106 4.28 12.90 8.80
C ILE A 106 5.60 13.53 9.28
N ASP A 107 5.55 14.82 9.62
CA ASP A 107 6.65 15.53 10.30
C ASP A 107 6.68 15.13 11.78
N ILE A 108 7.42 14.05 12.07
CA ILE A 108 7.51 13.46 13.43
C ILE A 108 8.10 14.46 14.42
N ASP A 109 9.12 15.21 14.00
CA ASP A 109 9.76 16.20 14.89
C ASP A 109 8.80 17.33 15.26
N ALA A 110 7.97 17.78 14.32
CA ALA A 110 6.95 18.78 14.59
C ALA A 110 5.84 18.22 15.50
N CYS A 111 5.41 16.98 15.30
CA CYS A 111 4.47 16.29 16.20
C CYS A 111 5.03 16.24 17.64
N THR A 112 6.27 15.79 17.79
CA THR A 112 6.94 15.67 19.10
C THR A 112 7.01 17.00 19.83
N ARG A 113 7.44 18.08 19.16
CA ARG A 113 7.52 19.42 19.75
C ARG A 113 6.17 19.96 20.25
N ARG A 114 5.05 19.43 19.73
CA ARG A 114 3.69 19.86 20.07
C ARG A 114 2.96 18.90 21.00
N GLY A 115 3.65 17.87 21.51
CA GLY A 115 3.04 16.85 22.34
C GLY A 115 2.03 15.98 21.57
N VAL A 116 2.03 15.97 20.23
CA VAL A 116 1.20 15.09 19.41
C VAL A 116 1.85 13.72 19.30
N LEU A 117 1.20 12.71 19.88
CA LEU A 117 1.67 11.33 19.81
C LEU A 117 1.39 10.74 18.43
N VAL A 118 2.37 10.08 17.85
CA VAL A 118 2.20 9.33 16.60
C VAL A 118 2.29 7.84 16.90
N CYS A 119 1.25 7.10 16.51
CA CYS A 119 1.19 5.65 16.65
C CYS A 119 1.12 4.98 15.28
N SER A 120 1.95 3.96 15.07
CA SER A 120 1.97 3.18 13.83
C SER A 120 2.42 1.75 14.05
N ASN A 121 1.55 0.78 13.75
CA ASN A 121 1.96 -0.62 13.72
C ASN A 121 2.79 -0.90 12.45
N MET A 122 4.10 -1.08 12.62
CA MET A 122 5.05 -1.35 11.54
C MET A 122 5.16 -2.84 11.19
N HIS A 123 4.78 -3.71 12.11
CA HIS A 123 4.97 -5.15 12.03
C HIS A 123 3.66 -5.86 12.31
N SER A 124 2.96 -6.24 11.26
CA SER A 124 1.81 -7.11 11.37
C SER A 124 2.23 -8.54 11.01
N ASP A 125 2.02 -9.46 11.90
CA ASP A 125 2.18 -10.90 11.66
C ASP A 125 0.98 -11.46 10.86
N THR A 126 -0.07 -10.67 10.68
CA THR A 126 -1.25 -11.07 9.92
C THR A 126 -0.91 -11.16 8.43
N PRO A 127 -1.09 -12.32 7.80
CA PRO A 127 -0.88 -12.46 6.36
C PRO A 127 -1.79 -11.54 5.56
N SER A 128 -1.23 -10.83 4.60
CA SER A 128 -1.97 -10.03 3.64
C SER A 128 -1.64 -10.51 2.23
N TYR A 129 -2.66 -10.87 1.48
CA TYR A 129 -2.56 -11.39 0.11
C TYR A 129 -3.07 -10.41 -0.94
N ALA A 130 -3.82 -9.37 -0.53
CA ALA A 130 -4.51 -8.44 -1.42
C ALA A 130 -3.61 -7.87 -2.54
N THR A 131 -2.41 -7.36 -2.19
CA THR A 131 -1.47 -6.84 -3.20
C THR A 131 -0.94 -7.93 -4.13
N ALA A 132 -0.72 -9.16 -3.64
CA ALA A 132 -0.29 -10.26 -4.49
C ALA A 132 -1.40 -10.70 -5.45
N GLU A 133 -2.64 -10.72 -5.01
CA GLU A 133 -3.83 -11.02 -5.81
C GLU A 133 -4.05 -9.97 -6.87
N LEU A 134 -3.99 -8.67 -6.52
CA LEU A 134 -4.05 -7.59 -7.51
C LEU A 134 -2.93 -7.70 -8.54
N THR A 135 -1.68 -7.96 -8.09
CA THR A 135 -0.53 -8.16 -8.99
C THR A 135 -0.85 -9.24 -10.01
N TRP A 136 -1.41 -10.37 -9.55
CA TRP A 136 -1.76 -11.48 -10.43
C TRP A 136 -2.94 -11.13 -11.35
N GLY A 137 -3.94 -10.43 -10.83
CA GLY A 137 -5.05 -9.88 -11.61
C GLY A 137 -4.58 -8.96 -12.75
N LEU A 138 -3.60 -8.09 -12.46
CA LEU A 138 -2.98 -7.21 -13.45
C LEU A 138 -2.17 -7.97 -14.51
N VAL A 139 -1.43 -9.02 -14.11
CA VAL A 139 -0.74 -9.93 -15.06
C VAL A 139 -1.75 -10.54 -16.03
N LEU A 140 -2.83 -11.12 -15.53
CA LEU A 140 -3.88 -11.71 -16.36
C LEU A 140 -4.58 -10.65 -17.22
N SER A 141 -4.89 -9.50 -16.66
CA SER A 141 -5.56 -8.39 -17.36
C SER A 141 -4.74 -7.90 -18.55
N ALA A 142 -3.44 -7.68 -18.37
CA ALA A 142 -2.56 -7.21 -19.44
C ALA A 142 -2.30 -8.31 -20.48
N MET A 143 -1.91 -9.53 -20.04
CA MET A 143 -1.56 -10.62 -20.96
C MET A 143 -2.75 -11.12 -21.78
N ARG A 144 -3.97 -11.00 -21.27
CA ARG A 144 -5.19 -11.42 -21.97
C ARG A 144 -6.00 -10.24 -22.53
N GLN A 145 -5.52 -8.98 -22.37
CA GLN A 145 -6.17 -7.76 -22.83
C GLN A 145 -7.61 -7.61 -22.30
N ILE A 146 -7.84 -8.04 -21.02
CA ILE A 146 -9.20 -8.14 -20.46
C ILE A 146 -9.91 -6.78 -20.46
N PRO A 147 -9.32 -5.65 -20.00
CA PRO A 147 -10.00 -4.35 -20.00
C PRO A 147 -10.36 -3.89 -21.42
N GLN A 148 -9.46 -4.07 -22.39
CA GLN A 148 -9.66 -3.68 -23.79
C GLN A 148 -10.76 -4.51 -24.44
N GLN A 149 -10.75 -5.84 -24.24
CA GLN A 149 -11.77 -6.76 -24.77
C GLN A 149 -13.15 -6.43 -24.17
N ALA A 150 -13.21 -6.21 -22.85
CA ALA A 150 -14.45 -5.86 -22.16
C ALA A 150 -15.03 -4.51 -22.65
N SER A 151 -14.18 -3.50 -22.82
CA SER A 151 -14.57 -2.19 -23.34
C SER A 151 -15.06 -2.29 -24.79
N ALA A 152 -14.33 -3.05 -25.63
CA ALA A 152 -14.71 -3.27 -27.02
C ALA A 152 -16.06 -3.98 -27.16
N LEU A 153 -16.32 -5.01 -26.34
CA LEU A 153 -17.61 -5.72 -26.35
C LEU A 153 -18.76 -4.77 -25.98
N LYS A 154 -18.59 -3.92 -24.95
CA LYS A 154 -19.58 -2.88 -24.62
C LYS A 154 -19.82 -1.87 -25.74
N ALA A 155 -18.80 -1.64 -26.57
CA ALA A 155 -18.88 -0.79 -27.77
C ALA A 155 -19.37 -1.55 -29.03
N GLY A 156 -19.91 -2.75 -28.91
CA GLY A 156 -20.43 -3.56 -30.01
C GLY A 156 -19.37 -4.18 -30.91
N LYS A 157 -18.11 -4.25 -30.48
CA LYS A 157 -17.02 -4.90 -31.22
C LYS A 157 -16.77 -6.30 -30.69
N TRP A 158 -16.38 -7.21 -31.58
CA TRP A 158 -16.11 -8.62 -31.26
C TRP A 158 -14.64 -8.95 -31.51
N GLN A 159 -13.92 -9.47 -30.47
CA GLN A 159 -12.53 -9.96 -30.56
C GLN A 159 -11.56 -8.96 -31.23
N ILE A 160 -11.06 -7.99 -30.46
CA ILE A 160 -10.21 -6.91 -30.99
C ILE A 160 -8.71 -7.23 -31.01
N GLY A 161 -8.28 -8.39 -30.52
CA GLY A 161 -6.87 -8.76 -30.44
C GLY A 161 -6.66 -10.17 -29.90
N ILE A 162 -5.40 -10.62 -29.94
CA ILE A 162 -4.97 -11.96 -29.50
C ILE A 162 -4.13 -11.77 -28.24
N GLY A 163 -4.60 -12.32 -27.13
CA GLY A 163 -3.86 -12.38 -25.87
C GLY A 163 -2.76 -13.44 -25.86
N THR A 164 -1.99 -13.45 -24.80
CA THR A 164 -0.84 -14.35 -24.59
C THR A 164 -1.06 -15.25 -23.40
N THR A 165 -0.78 -16.55 -23.54
CA THR A 165 -0.78 -17.56 -22.44
C THR A 165 0.44 -17.41 -21.56
N LEU A 166 0.30 -17.69 -20.25
CA LEU A 166 1.39 -17.61 -19.27
C LEU A 166 2.21 -18.92 -19.17
N ARG A 167 1.57 -20.08 -19.37
CA ARG A 167 2.23 -21.39 -19.25
C ARG A 167 3.52 -21.47 -20.08
N GLY A 168 4.59 -21.93 -19.44
CA GLY A 168 5.91 -22.09 -20.06
C GLY A 168 6.74 -20.82 -20.18
N LYS A 169 6.15 -19.64 -19.90
CA LYS A 169 6.86 -18.33 -19.89
C LYS A 169 7.63 -18.13 -18.59
N THR A 170 8.54 -17.17 -18.59
CA THR A 170 9.36 -16.81 -17.43
C THR A 170 8.72 -15.67 -16.66
N LEU A 171 8.45 -15.89 -15.36
CA LEU A 171 8.06 -14.86 -14.40
C LEU A 171 9.30 -14.38 -13.63
N GLY A 172 9.75 -13.19 -13.89
CA GLY A 172 10.79 -12.50 -13.12
C GLY A 172 10.21 -11.87 -11.86
N ILE A 173 10.73 -12.22 -10.70
CA ILE A 173 10.38 -11.62 -9.40
C ILE A 173 11.55 -10.77 -8.92
N TYR A 174 11.41 -9.46 -8.97
CA TYR A 174 12.40 -8.53 -8.43
C TYR A 174 12.06 -8.19 -6.98
N GLY A 175 12.77 -8.81 -6.06
CA GLY A 175 12.49 -8.75 -4.63
C GLY A 175 11.65 -9.94 -4.14
N TYR A 176 12.29 -10.87 -3.40
CA TYR A 176 11.65 -12.08 -2.87
C TYR A 176 11.37 -11.90 -1.37
N GLY A 177 10.44 -11.00 -1.07
CA GLY A 177 9.88 -10.73 0.25
C GLY A 177 8.50 -11.37 0.44
N ARG A 178 7.71 -10.84 1.38
CA ARG A 178 6.36 -11.32 1.72
C ARG A 178 5.45 -11.41 0.47
N ILE A 179 5.30 -10.33 -0.29
CA ILE A 179 4.45 -10.29 -1.49
C ILE A 179 5.07 -11.08 -2.64
N GLY A 180 6.37 -10.84 -2.94
CA GLY A 180 7.03 -11.48 -4.07
C GLY A 180 7.09 -13.00 -3.98
N SER A 181 7.14 -13.60 -2.77
CA SER A 181 7.08 -15.05 -2.60
C SER A 181 5.70 -15.63 -2.91
N VAL A 182 4.63 -14.92 -2.58
CA VAL A 182 3.25 -15.32 -2.90
C VAL A 182 3.01 -15.26 -4.42
N VAL A 183 3.42 -14.15 -5.07
CA VAL A 183 3.31 -14.00 -6.54
C VAL A 183 4.13 -15.07 -7.28
N ALA A 184 5.32 -15.42 -6.76
CA ALA A 184 6.11 -16.53 -7.29
C ALA A 184 5.33 -17.86 -7.24
N GLY A 185 4.60 -18.11 -6.14
CA GLY A 185 3.71 -19.26 -5.97
C GLY A 185 2.59 -19.29 -7.00
N TYR A 186 1.95 -18.15 -7.26
CA TYR A 186 0.91 -18.04 -8.31
C TYR A 186 1.48 -18.34 -9.69
N GLY A 187 2.66 -17.78 -10.03
CA GLY A 187 3.33 -18.08 -11.30
C GLY A 187 3.62 -19.56 -11.47
N LYS A 188 4.11 -20.24 -10.41
CA LYS A 188 4.35 -21.68 -10.41
C LYS A 188 3.04 -22.47 -10.65
N ALA A 189 1.95 -22.09 -9.99
CA ALA A 189 0.64 -22.73 -10.17
C ALA A 189 0.11 -22.59 -11.60
N PHE A 190 0.42 -21.48 -12.28
CA PHE A 190 0.10 -21.25 -13.69
C PHE A 190 1.09 -21.89 -14.67
N GLY A 191 2.07 -22.67 -14.18
CA GLY A 191 3.04 -23.39 -14.99
C GLY A 191 4.10 -22.48 -15.63
N MET A 192 4.39 -21.33 -15.02
CA MET A 192 5.51 -20.46 -15.41
C MET A 192 6.84 -20.94 -14.81
N LYS A 193 7.94 -20.56 -15.46
CA LYS A 193 9.30 -20.66 -14.90
C LYS A 193 9.54 -19.44 -14.05
N VAL A 194 9.73 -19.61 -12.73
CA VAL A 194 9.99 -18.48 -11.82
C VAL A 194 11.48 -18.21 -11.76
N LEU A 195 11.88 -16.96 -12.03
CA LEU A 195 13.23 -16.46 -12.01
C LEU A 195 13.31 -15.29 -10.99
N VAL A 196 14.17 -15.40 -9.98
CA VAL A 196 14.25 -14.41 -8.90
C VAL A 196 15.52 -13.59 -9.01
N TRP A 197 15.39 -12.28 -8.82
CA TRP A 197 16.49 -11.34 -8.60
C TRP A 197 16.22 -10.54 -7.32
N ALA A 198 17.14 -10.60 -6.36
CA ALA A 198 16.98 -9.97 -5.05
C ALA A 198 18.34 -9.86 -4.33
N ARG A 199 18.34 -9.37 -3.09
CA ARG A 199 19.52 -9.42 -2.20
C ARG A 199 19.83 -10.87 -1.80
N ASP A 200 21.08 -11.15 -1.45
CA ASP A 200 21.60 -12.51 -1.20
C ASP A 200 20.74 -13.36 -0.23
N ALA A 201 20.35 -12.79 0.90
CA ALA A 201 19.50 -13.49 1.86
C ALA A 201 18.13 -13.90 1.26
N SER A 202 17.56 -13.09 0.37
CA SER A 202 16.32 -13.41 -0.33
C SER A 202 16.53 -14.41 -1.46
N LEU A 203 17.67 -14.35 -2.16
CA LEU A 203 18.06 -15.36 -3.16
C LEU A 203 18.23 -16.73 -2.52
N ALA A 204 18.83 -16.81 -1.32
CA ALA A 204 18.97 -18.08 -0.59
C ALA A 204 17.60 -18.70 -0.26
N ARG A 205 16.64 -17.88 0.21
CA ARG A 205 15.25 -18.32 0.45
C ARG A 205 14.54 -18.78 -0.83
N ALA A 206 14.73 -18.06 -1.93
CA ALA A 206 14.14 -18.42 -3.22
C ALA A 206 14.66 -19.79 -3.71
N ARG A 207 15.98 -20.04 -3.61
CA ARG A 207 16.58 -21.35 -3.95
C ARG A 207 16.03 -22.46 -3.05
N ALA A 208 15.93 -22.22 -1.74
CA ALA A 208 15.36 -23.18 -0.80
C ALA A 208 13.88 -23.52 -1.12
N ALA A 209 13.12 -22.57 -1.69
CA ALA A 209 11.76 -22.78 -2.18
C ALA A 209 11.71 -23.44 -3.59
N GLY A 210 12.86 -23.78 -4.18
CA GLY A 210 12.97 -24.46 -5.47
C GLY A 210 12.83 -23.54 -6.70
N TYR A 211 13.06 -22.21 -6.53
CA TYR A 211 13.05 -21.26 -7.64
C TYR A 211 14.45 -20.98 -8.18
N SER A 212 14.52 -20.70 -9.49
CA SER A 212 15.76 -20.29 -10.15
C SER A 212 16.11 -18.83 -9.79
N THR A 213 17.41 -18.53 -9.74
CA THR A 213 17.91 -17.16 -9.54
C THR A 213 18.68 -16.71 -10.77
N ALA A 214 18.52 -15.45 -11.16
CA ALA A 214 19.23 -14.90 -12.30
C ALA A 214 20.74 -14.74 -11.99
N PRO A 215 21.63 -15.00 -12.96
CA PRO A 215 23.08 -14.85 -12.77
C PRO A 215 23.52 -13.39 -12.73
N SER A 216 22.74 -12.48 -13.31
CA SER A 216 22.95 -11.04 -13.29
C SER A 216 21.63 -10.29 -13.43
N LYS A 217 21.63 -8.98 -13.08
CA LYS A 217 20.50 -8.10 -13.30
C LYS A 217 20.14 -8.01 -14.79
N ALA A 218 21.13 -7.91 -15.68
CA ALA A 218 20.91 -7.89 -17.12
C ALA A 218 20.19 -9.15 -17.60
N ALA A 219 20.67 -10.34 -17.24
CA ALA A 219 20.05 -11.61 -17.58
C ALA A 219 18.63 -11.75 -17.01
N PHE A 220 18.36 -11.18 -15.84
CA PHE A 220 17.03 -11.14 -15.24
C PHE A 220 16.01 -10.39 -16.11
N PHE A 221 16.37 -9.19 -16.61
CA PHE A 221 15.52 -8.42 -17.50
C PHE A 221 15.35 -9.07 -18.88
N GLU A 222 16.43 -9.59 -19.46
CA GLU A 222 16.44 -10.24 -20.79
C GLU A 222 15.58 -11.51 -20.82
N GLN A 223 15.59 -12.32 -19.76
CA GLN A 223 14.90 -13.61 -19.73
C GLN A 223 13.44 -13.51 -19.35
N SER A 224 13.00 -12.44 -18.67
CA SER A 224 11.65 -12.30 -18.18
C SER A 224 10.64 -12.04 -19.30
N ASP A 225 9.55 -12.82 -19.32
CA ASP A 225 8.36 -12.55 -20.14
C ASP A 225 7.35 -11.70 -19.38
N VAL A 226 7.27 -11.91 -18.07
CA VAL A 226 6.58 -11.05 -17.09
C VAL A 226 7.58 -10.71 -16.01
N LEU A 227 7.77 -9.44 -15.69
CA LEU A 227 8.66 -8.97 -14.63
C LEU A 227 7.85 -8.18 -13.61
N SER A 228 7.87 -8.60 -12.35
CA SER A 228 7.11 -7.95 -11.28
C SER A 228 8.02 -7.43 -10.16
N LEU A 229 7.78 -6.16 -9.76
CA LEU A 229 8.57 -5.46 -8.76
C LEU A 229 7.95 -5.60 -7.37
N HIS A 230 8.74 -6.07 -6.39
CA HIS A 230 8.32 -6.33 -5.01
C HIS A 230 9.34 -5.83 -3.99
N MET A 231 9.74 -4.56 -4.11
CA MET A 231 10.73 -3.93 -3.22
C MET A 231 10.12 -2.74 -2.50
N ARG A 232 10.67 -2.44 -1.32
CA ARG A 232 10.40 -1.16 -0.65
C ARG A 232 11.12 -0.03 -1.37
N LEU A 233 10.51 1.15 -1.44
CA LEU A 233 11.17 2.36 -1.90
C LEU A 233 11.94 2.97 -0.71
N VAL A 234 13.24 2.94 -0.81
CA VAL A 234 14.20 3.60 0.09
C VAL A 234 15.26 4.27 -0.78
N ALA A 235 16.17 5.03 -0.19
CA ALA A 235 17.21 5.75 -0.95
C ALA A 235 17.98 4.82 -1.91
N GLU A 236 18.33 3.62 -1.46
CA GLU A 236 19.11 2.63 -2.22
C GLU A 236 18.34 1.94 -3.34
N THR A 237 17.01 1.99 -3.29
CA THR A 237 16.14 1.35 -4.31
C THR A 237 15.45 2.36 -5.22
N ARG A 238 15.61 3.65 -4.97
CA ARG A 238 15.09 4.71 -5.84
C ARG A 238 15.78 4.64 -7.21
N GLY A 239 14.97 4.55 -8.28
CA GLY A 239 15.48 4.41 -9.64
C GLY A 239 16.27 3.11 -9.90
N ILE A 240 16.08 2.08 -9.07
CA ILE A 240 16.84 0.82 -9.22
C ILE A 240 16.55 0.11 -10.54
N VAL A 241 15.42 0.40 -11.17
CA VAL A 241 15.08 -0.02 -12.53
C VAL A 241 15.37 1.14 -13.47
N SER A 242 16.46 1.04 -14.23
CA SER A 242 16.90 2.08 -15.16
C SER A 242 16.25 1.94 -16.55
N ALA A 243 16.32 3.01 -17.36
CA ALA A 243 15.95 2.96 -18.76
C ALA A 243 16.75 1.87 -19.53
N ALA A 244 18.03 1.68 -19.21
CA ALA A 244 18.86 0.63 -19.79
C ALA A 244 18.37 -0.79 -19.41
N ASP A 245 17.87 -0.99 -18.21
CA ASP A 245 17.27 -2.27 -17.80
C ASP A 245 15.99 -2.55 -18.59
N LEU A 246 15.10 -1.54 -18.73
CA LEU A 246 13.87 -1.67 -19.50
C LEU A 246 14.14 -1.99 -20.97
N ALA A 247 15.14 -1.36 -21.59
CA ALA A 247 15.54 -1.61 -22.96
C ALA A 247 16.03 -3.06 -23.21
N ARG A 248 16.43 -3.79 -22.18
CA ARG A 248 16.80 -5.22 -22.27
C ARG A 248 15.60 -6.16 -22.30
N MET A 249 14.43 -5.71 -21.87
CA MET A 249 13.24 -6.55 -21.86
C MET A 249 12.79 -6.91 -23.29
N LYS A 250 12.12 -8.04 -23.41
CA LYS A 250 11.55 -8.48 -24.69
C LYS A 250 10.45 -7.52 -25.18
N PRO A 251 10.28 -7.33 -26.50
CA PRO A 251 9.16 -6.54 -27.03
C PRO A 251 7.78 -7.09 -26.65
N THR A 252 7.70 -8.36 -26.28
CA THR A 252 6.47 -9.04 -25.85
C THR A 252 6.34 -9.10 -24.33
N ALA A 253 7.31 -8.57 -23.58
CA ALA A 253 7.32 -8.66 -22.14
C ALA A 253 6.36 -7.66 -21.47
N LEU A 254 5.87 -8.06 -20.30
CA LEU A 254 5.07 -7.24 -19.40
C LEU A 254 5.90 -6.83 -18.18
N LEU A 255 5.96 -5.54 -17.87
CA LEU A 255 6.42 -5.03 -16.58
C LEU A 255 5.22 -4.79 -15.66
N VAL A 256 5.28 -5.29 -14.41
CA VAL A 256 4.26 -5.07 -13.39
C VAL A 256 4.87 -4.32 -12.19
N ASN A 257 4.23 -3.21 -11.80
CA ASN A 257 4.62 -2.46 -10.61
C ASN A 257 3.42 -2.17 -9.71
N THR A 258 3.27 -2.97 -8.66
CA THR A 258 2.32 -2.78 -7.56
C THR A 258 3.02 -2.39 -6.25
N SER A 259 4.28 -1.93 -6.36
CA SER A 259 5.09 -1.55 -5.20
C SER A 259 5.13 -0.02 -5.03
N ARG A 260 6.01 0.67 -5.75
CA ARG A 260 6.13 2.14 -5.75
C ARG A 260 6.67 2.62 -7.11
N ALA A 261 6.14 3.74 -7.63
CA ALA A 261 6.59 4.32 -8.90
C ALA A 261 8.08 4.67 -8.89
N GLY A 262 8.58 5.26 -7.80
CA GLY A 262 9.97 5.67 -7.65
C GLY A 262 11.02 4.55 -7.66
N LEU A 263 10.64 3.27 -7.79
CA LEU A 263 11.56 2.16 -8.07
C LEU A 263 12.09 2.20 -9.50
N ILE A 264 11.38 2.87 -10.40
CA ILE A 264 11.77 3.06 -11.79
C ILE A 264 12.32 4.49 -11.94
N GLU A 265 13.34 4.69 -12.76
CA GLU A 265 13.83 6.03 -13.07
C GLU A 265 12.69 6.90 -13.62
N PRO A 266 12.64 8.21 -13.27
CA PRO A 266 11.61 9.12 -13.77
C PRO A 266 11.47 9.03 -15.29
N ASP A 267 10.23 9.05 -15.79
CA ASP A 267 9.86 9.00 -17.21
C ASP A 267 10.32 7.74 -17.99
N ALA A 268 11.17 6.90 -17.41
CA ALA A 268 11.79 5.78 -18.11
C ALA A 268 10.75 4.76 -18.61
N LEU A 269 9.72 4.42 -17.81
CA LEU A 269 8.71 3.44 -18.22
C LEU A 269 7.87 3.93 -19.39
N ALA A 270 7.42 5.18 -19.36
CA ALA A 270 6.64 5.76 -20.45
C ALA A 270 7.47 5.85 -21.74
N ALA A 271 8.75 6.22 -21.65
CA ALA A 271 9.65 6.23 -22.79
C ALA A 271 9.91 4.81 -23.33
N ALA A 272 10.10 3.83 -22.45
CA ALA A 272 10.34 2.44 -22.82
C ALA A 272 9.13 1.81 -23.55
N LEU A 273 7.91 2.07 -23.06
CA LEU A 273 6.67 1.62 -23.73
C LEU A 273 6.54 2.21 -25.13
N ARG A 274 6.86 3.49 -25.32
CA ARG A 274 6.88 4.12 -26.65
C ARG A 274 7.95 3.49 -27.57
N ALA A 275 9.09 3.09 -27.00
CA ALA A 275 10.15 2.38 -27.72
C ALA A 275 9.84 0.88 -27.93
N GLY A 276 8.74 0.37 -27.36
CA GLY A 276 8.29 -1.01 -27.50
C GLY A 276 9.08 -2.05 -26.68
N ARG A 277 9.81 -1.62 -25.64
CA ARG A 277 10.55 -2.52 -24.73
C ARG A 277 10.56 -1.99 -23.30
N PRO A 278 9.74 -2.60 -22.37
CA PRO A 278 8.82 -3.73 -22.60
C PRO A 278 7.66 -3.34 -23.51
N GLY A 279 7.01 -4.35 -24.12
CA GLY A 279 5.85 -4.15 -24.95
C GLY A 279 4.59 -3.79 -24.19
N MET A 280 4.52 -4.10 -22.88
CA MET A 280 3.35 -3.85 -22.02
C MET A 280 3.78 -3.45 -20.61
N ALA A 281 2.92 -2.69 -19.93
CA ALA A 281 3.04 -2.44 -18.51
C ALA A 281 1.69 -2.61 -17.80
N ALA A 282 1.76 -2.94 -16.50
CA ALA A 282 0.62 -2.92 -15.59
C ALA A 282 1.07 -2.27 -14.27
N VAL A 283 0.45 -1.15 -13.91
CA VAL A 283 0.86 -0.35 -12.77
C VAL A 283 -0.32 -0.02 -11.87
N ASP A 284 -0.02 -0.01 -10.57
CA ASP A 284 -0.97 0.37 -9.51
C ASP A 284 -0.47 1.58 -8.70
N VAL A 285 0.67 2.18 -9.11
CA VAL A 285 1.35 3.23 -8.35
C VAL A 285 1.92 4.32 -9.26
N TYR A 286 1.92 5.57 -8.75
CA TYR A 286 2.31 6.75 -9.51
C TYR A 286 3.25 7.64 -8.69
N GLU A 287 3.92 8.59 -9.35
CA GLU A 287 4.85 9.53 -8.73
C GLU A 287 4.14 10.54 -7.83
N ILE A 288 2.91 10.91 -8.20
CA ILE A 288 2.01 11.79 -7.45
C ILE A 288 0.69 11.05 -7.26
N GLU A 289 0.26 10.92 -6.03
CA GLU A 289 -0.99 10.26 -5.64
C GLU A 289 -1.76 11.15 -4.64
N PRO A 290 -3.09 11.29 -4.79
CA PRO A 290 -3.95 10.67 -5.80
C PRO A 290 -3.74 11.24 -7.21
N LEU A 291 -3.78 10.38 -8.24
CA LEU A 291 -3.65 10.78 -9.64
C LEU A 291 -5.02 11.23 -10.18
N LEU A 292 -5.32 12.51 -10.04
CA LEU A 292 -6.61 13.08 -10.47
C LEU A 292 -6.55 13.64 -11.91
N GLU A 293 -5.37 13.97 -12.39
CA GLU A 293 -5.17 14.52 -13.73
C GLU A 293 -5.10 13.40 -14.79
N ARG A 294 -5.79 13.63 -15.91
CA ARG A 294 -5.85 12.67 -17.03
C ARG A 294 -4.64 12.72 -17.96
N ASN A 295 -3.66 13.57 -17.70
CA ASN A 295 -2.50 13.81 -18.56
C ASN A 295 -1.31 12.89 -18.29
N HIS A 296 -1.40 11.98 -17.32
CA HIS A 296 -0.31 11.06 -17.02
C HIS A 296 0.01 10.15 -18.21
N PRO A 297 1.29 10.04 -18.63
CA PRO A 297 1.68 9.33 -19.87
C PRO A 297 1.21 7.87 -19.94
N LEU A 298 1.20 7.16 -18.81
CA LEU A 298 0.76 5.75 -18.77
C LEU A 298 -0.76 5.60 -18.96
N LEU A 299 -1.58 6.58 -18.52
CA LEU A 299 -3.03 6.54 -18.76
C LEU A 299 -3.40 6.67 -20.24
N ASN A 300 -2.52 7.30 -21.03
CA ASN A 300 -2.68 7.50 -22.46
C ASN A 300 -1.97 6.43 -23.32
N SER A 301 -1.39 5.41 -22.68
CA SER A 301 -0.70 4.31 -23.36
C SER A 301 -1.65 3.12 -23.55
N GLU A 302 -1.92 2.73 -24.82
CA GLU A 302 -2.80 1.59 -25.13
C GLU A 302 -2.27 0.24 -24.60
N ASN A 303 -0.95 0.15 -24.42
CA ASN A 303 -0.25 -1.03 -23.89
C ASN A 303 0.02 -0.96 -22.39
N ALA A 304 -0.65 -0.07 -21.65
CA ALA A 304 -0.60 0.00 -20.19
C ALA A 304 -1.97 -0.35 -19.58
N VAL A 305 -1.94 -1.12 -18.50
CA VAL A 305 -3.09 -1.34 -17.60
C VAL A 305 -2.79 -0.60 -16.29
N CYS A 306 -3.66 0.34 -15.93
CA CYS A 306 -3.47 1.24 -14.80
C CYS A 306 -4.60 1.08 -13.80
N THR A 307 -4.27 0.96 -12.49
CA THR A 307 -5.23 0.93 -11.38
C THR A 307 -4.84 1.99 -10.33
N PRO A 308 -5.80 2.56 -9.58
CA PRO A 308 -5.56 3.71 -8.73
C PRO A 308 -5.09 3.33 -7.32
N HIS A 309 -3.95 2.65 -7.21
CA HIS A 309 -3.30 2.20 -5.97
C HIS A 309 -4.25 1.40 -5.05
N ILE A 310 -4.83 0.34 -5.61
CA ILE A 310 -5.81 -0.50 -4.93
C ILE A 310 -5.25 -1.82 -4.41
N GLY A 311 -3.93 -1.99 -4.40
CA GLY A 311 -3.28 -3.23 -3.96
C GLY A 311 -3.60 -3.67 -2.52
N TYR A 312 -4.07 -2.75 -1.68
CA TYR A 312 -4.50 -3.00 -0.30
C TYR A 312 -6.00 -2.75 -0.09
N VAL A 313 -6.74 -2.39 -1.13
CA VAL A 313 -8.15 -1.99 -1.05
C VAL A 313 -9.02 -3.23 -1.20
N THR A 314 -9.10 -4.03 -0.13
CA THR A 314 -10.06 -5.13 0.05
C THR A 314 -10.70 -5.02 1.43
N ARG A 315 -11.88 -5.60 1.62
CA ARG A 315 -12.57 -5.56 2.91
C ARG A 315 -11.71 -6.21 4.00
N GLU A 316 -11.12 -7.34 3.72
CA GLU A 316 -10.29 -8.10 4.66
C GLU A 316 -9.03 -7.33 5.08
N GLU A 317 -8.36 -6.69 4.11
CA GLU A 317 -7.18 -5.87 4.40
C GLU A 317 -7.56 -4.60 5.17
N TYR A 318 -8.72 -4.00 4.89
CA TYR A 318 -9.24 -2.86 5.64
C TYR A 318 -9.56 -3.26 7.07
N GLU A 319 -10.25 -4.40 7.31
CA GLU A 319 -10.51 -4.91 8.66
C GLU A 319 -9.20 -5.08 9.46
N ILE A 320 -8.17 -5.68 8.86
CA ILE A 320 -6.87 -5.87 9.50
C ILE A 320 -6.20 -4.52 9.82
N GLN A 321 -6.15 -3.61 8.83
CA GLN A 321 -5.44 -2.33 8.98
C GLN A 321 -6.14 -1.41 9.98
N PHE A 322 -7.44 -1.24 9.83
CA PHE A 322 -8.21 -0.33 10.67
C PHE A 322 -8.50 -0.91 12.05
N SER A 323 -8.53 -2.24 12.22
CA SER A 323 -8.52 -2.85 13.53
C SER A 323 -7.29 -2.39 14.35
N ASP A 324 -6.09 -2.48 13.77
CA ASP A 324 -4.85 -2.01 14.42
C ASP A 324 -4.89 -0.50 14.72
N ILE A 325 -5.38 0.31 13.77
CA ILE A 325 -5.46 1.78 13.90
C ILE A 325 -6.44 2.17 15.00
N PHE A 326 -7.60 1.51 15.07
CA PHE A 326 -8.60 1.81 16.09
C PHE A 326 -8.18 1.30 17.47
N ASP A 327 -7.47 0.18 17.55
CA ASP A 327 -6.86 -0.29 18.82
C ASP A 327 -5.87 0.74 19.40
N GLN A 328 -5.14 1.46 18.55
CA GLN A 328 -4.26 2.55 19.00
C GLN A 328 -5.04 3.72 19.63
N ILE A 329 -6.20 4.06 19.06
CA ILE A 329 -7.08 5.11 19.61
C ILE A 329 -7.66 4.67 20.95
N VAL A 330 -8.21 3.46 21.01
CA VAL A 330 -8.75 2.87 22.25
C VAL A 330 -7.69 2.81 23.36
N ALA A 331 -6.49 2.34 23.02
CA ALA A 331 -5.38 2.26 23.97
C ALA A 331 -4.92 3.66 24.46
N PHE A 332 -4.89 4.65 23.56
CA PHE A 332 -4.55 6.03 23.92
C PHE A 332 -5.60 6.66 24.83
N SER A 333 -6.90 6.52 24.52
CA SER A 333 -8.01 7.05 25.34
C SER A 333 -8.09 6.36 26.72
N GLY A 334 -7.61 5.11 26.83
CA GLY A 334 -7.45 4.40 28.09
C GLY A 334 -6.13 4.69 28.84
N GLY A 335 -5.32 5.65 28.38
CA GLY A 335 -4.07 6.06 29.03
C GLY A 335 -2.88 5.11 28.84
N ALA A 336 -3.00 4.10 27.97
CA ALA A 336 -1.95 3.10 27.71
C ALA A 336 -1.63 2.99 26.20
N PRO A 337 -1.07 4.05 25.56
CA PRO A 337 -0.83 4.07 24.12
C PRO A 337 0.08 2.95 23.65
N ILE A 338 -0.22 2.37 22.49
CA ILE A 338 0.51 1.28 21.86
C ILE A 338 1.10 1.70 20.50
N ASN A 339 2.12 0.98 20.03
CA ASN A 339 2.78 1.24 18.73
C ASN A 339 3.32 2.67 18.57
N VAL A 340 3.79 3.25 19.66
CA VAL A 340 4.26 4.64 19.73
C VAL A 340 5.54 4.81 18.91
N VAL A 341 5.56 5.85 18.06
CA VAL A 341 6.69 6.22 17.19
C VAL A 341 7.59 7.26 17.86
N ASN A 342 6.99 8.24 18.55
CA ASN A 342 7.67 9.38 19.17
C ASN A 342 7.32 9.50 20.67
N PRO A 343 7.83 8.60 21.53
CA PRO A 343 7.49 8.57 22.95
C PRO A 343 7.82 9.86 23.70
N GLU A 344 8.77 10.67 23.20
CA GLU A 344 9.17 11.95 23.78
C GLU A 344 8.01 12.97 23.78
N ALA A 345 7.00 12.81 22.91
CA ALA A 345 5.81 13.65 22.90
C ALA A 345 4.99 13.56 24.21
N LEU A 346 5.05 12.42 24.91
CA LEU A 346 4.38 12.25 26.22
C LEU A 346 4.98 13.13 27.31
N GLU A 347 6.26 13.47 27.23
CA GLU A 347 6.94 14.34 28.19
C GLU A 347 6.49 15.79 28.02
N VAL A 348 6.28 16.25 26.78
CA VAL A 348 5.81 17.61 26.46
C VAL A 348 4.39 17.83 26.97
N SER A 349 3.49 16.88 26.74
CA SER A 349 2.09 16.96 27.20
C SER A 349 1.96 17.03 28.73
N ASN A 350 2.85 16.38 29.48
CA ASN A 350 2.85 16.41 30.94
C ASN A 350 3.31 17.75 31.52
N HIS A 351 4.15 18.51 30.81
CA HIS A 351 4.63 19.82 31.27
C HIS A 351 3.58 20.92 31.13
N GLU A 352 2.73 20.88 30.10
CA GLU A 352 1.65 21.86 29.92
C GLU A 352 0.50 21.63 30.92
N GLY A 353 0.20 20.39 31.28
CA GLY A 353 -0.81 20.06 32.30
C GLY A 353 -0.43 20.48 33.74
N SER A 354 0.86 20.61 34.04
CA SER A 354 1.33 21.03 35.39
C SER A 354 1.41 22.55 35.57
N ALA A 355 1.35 23.34 34.48
CA ALA A 355 1.46 24.81 34.55
C ALA A 355 0.09 25.51 34.72
N THR A 356 -1.03 24.80 34.74
CA THR A 356 -2.39 25.36 34.83
C THR A 356 -3.15 25.02 36.13
N ALA A 357 -2.46 24.54 37.17
CA ALA A 357 -3.09 24.40 38.49
C ALA A 357 -2.81 25.68 39.33
N PRO A 358 -3.84 26.45 39.72
CA PRO A 358 -3.68 27.65 40.54
C PRO A 358 -3.27 27.39 41.99
#